data_066588dc18efc702811e56e3eb1e4c0d
#
_entry.id   066588dc18efc702811e56e3eb1e4c0d
#
_cell.length_a   1.000
_cell.length_b   1.000
_cell.length_c   1.000
_cell.angle_alpha   90.00
_cell.angle_beta   90.00
_cell.angle_gamma   90.00
#
_symmetry.space_group_name_H-M   'P 1'
#
loop_
_entity.id
_entity.type
_entity.pdbx_description
1 polymer ?
#
loop_
_entity_poly.entity_id
_entity_poly.type
_entity_poly.pdbx_seq_one_letter_code
_entity_poly.pdbx_strand_id
1 'polypeptide(L)'
;MMNGACMQIRIAHLYPAQMNIYGDRGNIITLVKRCQWRGIDVTVDAINPGSTVDWWAFDIAFFGGGQDSGQALIADDFVQRQGAEVRAAIQDGLVTLAICGGYQLLGNYFLTHTGDTLPGIGAIDVHTIGGDRRLIGNLAVELDWELGQGIPRTVIGFENHSGRTYVGSGAQR
;
A
#
# COMPACT_ATOMS: atom_id res chain seq x y z
N MET A 1 -41.00 -0.54 5.56
CA MET A 1 -39.89 -0.05 4.73
C MET A 1 -38.64 -0.16 5.59
N MET A 2 -37.82 -1.17 5.32
CA MET A 2 -36.52 -1.28 6.00
C MET A 2 -35.65 -0.14 5.49
N ASN A 3 -35.25 0.79 6.37
CA ASN A 3 -34.17 1.72 6.10
C ASN A 3 -32.88 0.88 5.94
N GLY A 4 -32.59 0.47 4.72
CA GLY A 4 -31.31 -0.10 4.41
C GLY A 4 -30.26 0.99 4.61
N ALA A 5 -29.46 0.90 5.68
CA ALA A 5 -28.29 1.73 5.81
C ALA A 5 -27.47 1.57 4.53
N CYS A 6 -27.26 2.65 3.77
CA CYS A 6 -26.41 2.63 2.60
C CYS A 6 -25.00 2.28 3.11
N MET A 7 -24.40 1.25 2.51
CA MET A 7 -23.02 0.89 2.84
C MET A 7 -22.11 2.04 2.43
N GLN A 8 -21.25 2.48 3.33
CA GLN A 8 -20.29 3.54 3.09
C GLN A 8 -18.88 3.00 3.27
N ILE A 9 -17.96 3.39 2.40
CA ILE A 9 -16.52 3.09 2.50
C ILE A 9 -15.75 4.40 2.52
N ARG A 10 -14.82 4.52 3.45
CA ARG A 10 -13.92 5.66 3.58
C ARG A 10 -12.48 5.24 3.31
N ILE A 11 -11.83 5.89 2.34
CA ILE A 11 -10.49 5.56 1.87
C ILE A 11 -9.52 6.66 2.29
N ALA A 12 -8.46 6.31 3.02
CA ALA A 12 -7.31 7.16 3.25
C ALA A 12 -6.34 7.01 2.06
N HIS A 13 -6.09 8.08 1.30
CA HIS A 13 -5.08 8.11 0.24
C HIS A 13 -3.83 8.79 0.75
N LEU A 14 -2.81 8.01 1.05
CA LEU A 14 -1.58 8.48 1.69
C LEU A 14 -0.68 9.19 0.68
N TYR A 15 -0.29 10.40 1.00
CA TYR A 15 0.69 11.23 0.29
C TYR A 15 0.47 11.29 -1.23
N PRO A 16 -0.74 11.64 -1.71
CA PRO A 16 -1.10 11.53 -3.12
C PRO A 16 -0.26 12.40 -4.06
N ALA A 17 0.39 13.43 -3.55
CA ALA A 17 1.26 14.30 -4.34
C ALA A 17 2.68 13.74 -4.49
N GLN A 18 3.19 13.03 -3.47
CA GLN A 18 4.55 12.50 -3.43
C GLN A 18 4.64 11.05 -3.91
N MET A 19 3.55 10.27 -3.72
CA MET A 19 3.49 8.83 -3.95
C MET A 19 2.48 8.47 -5.04
N ASN A 20 2.66 9.03 -6.25
CA ASN A 20 1.74 8.84 -7.38
C ASN A 20 2.47 8.83 -8.72
N ILE A 21 3.66 8.22 -8.78
CA ILE A 21 4.53 8.30 -9.97
C ILE A 21 4.07 7.37 -11.08
N TYR A 22 3.51 6.22 -10.75
CA TYR A 22 3.17 5.17 -11.71
C TYR A 22 1.67 5.12 -12.04
N GLY A 23 0.96 6.24 -11.90
CA GLY A 23 -0.48 6.28 -12.13
C GLY A 23 -1.29 5.68 -10.98
N ASP A 24 -0.76 5.71 -9.77
CA ASP A 24 -1.36 5.16 -8.55
C ASP A 24 -2.76 5.71 -8.29
N ARG A 25 -3.04 6.95 -8.69
CA ARG A 25 -4.39 7.52 -8.68
C ARG A 25 -5.41 6.67 -9.45
N GLY A 26 -4.96 5.89 -10.44
CA GLY A 26 -5.81 4.95 -11.17
C GLY A 26 -6.41 3.88 -10.25
N ASN A 27 -5.67 3.43 -9.24
CA ASN A 27 -6.17 2.48 -8.24
C ASN A 27 -7.32 3.11 -7.43
N ILE A 28 -7.16 4.35 -6.98
CA ILE A 28 -8.22 5.10 -6.26
C ILE A 28 -9.46 5.25 -7.16
N ILE A 29 -9.28 5.68 -8.41
CA ILE A 29 -10.38 5.82 -9.37
C ILE A 29 -11.12 4.48 -9.54
N THR A 30 -10.37 3.40 -9.66
CA THR A 30 -10.93 2.05 -9.83
C THR A 30 -11.74 1.64 -8.60
N LEU A 31 -11.20 1.81 -7.40
CA LEU A 31 -11.90 1.50 -6.14
C LEU A 31 -13.20 2.31 -6.04
N VAL A 32 -13.14 3.62 -6.25
CA VAL A 32 -14.29 4.52 -6.21
C VAL A 32 -15.35 4.09 -7.22
N LYS A 33 -14.99 3.85 -8.49
CA LYS A 33 -15.95 3.43 -9.52
C LYS A 33 -16.57 2.08 -9.21
N ARG A 34 -15.80 1.13 -8.71
CA ARG A 34 -16.33 -0.20 -8.35
C ARG A 34 -17.29 -0.13 -7.16
N CYS A 35 -17.09 0.76 -6.20
CA CYS A 35 -18.05 1.05 -5.13
C CYS A 35 -19.33 1.65 -5.71
N GLN A 36 -19.21 2.72 -6.50
CA GLN A 36 -20.35 3.40 -7.12
C GLN A 36 -21.22 2.46 -7.96
N TRP A 37 -20.62 1.58 -8.76
CA TRP A 37 -21.35 0.58 -9.57
C TRP A 37 -22.14 -0.43 -8.73
N ARG A 38 -21.83 -0.54 -7.45
CA ARG A 38 -22.49 -1.44 -6.47
C ARG A 38 -23.43 -0.70 -5.52
N GLY A 39 -23.66 0.59 -5.75
CA GLY A 39 -24.49 1.41 -4.87
C GLY A 39 -23.86 1.62 -3.48
N ILE A 40 -22.54 1.56 -3.38
CA ILE A 40 -21.77 1.80 -2.16
C ILE A 40 -21.30 3.25 -2.20
N ASP A 41 -21.65 4.03 -1.16
CA ASP A 41 -21.11 5.37 -0.99
C ASP A 41 -19.62 5.30 -0.64
N VAL A 42 -18.82 6.17 -1.26
CA VAL A 42 -17.38 6.16 -1.04
C VAL A 42 -16.82 7.57 -0.93
N THR A 43 -16.02 7.81 0.09
CA THR A 43 -15.23 9.03 0.26
C THR A 43 -13.75 8.73 0.23
N VAL A 44 -12.95 9.68 -0.24
CA VAL A 44 -11.49 9.58 -0.31
C VAL A 44 -10.88 10.81 0.33
N ASP A 45 -10.16 10.60 1.40
CA ASP A 45 -9.45 11.67 2.11
C ASP A 45 -7.95 11.61 1.78
N ALA A 46 -7.40 12.72 1.30
CA ALA A 46 -5.97 12.86 1.06
C ALA A 46 -5.24 13.09 2.39
N ILE A 47 -4.35 12.18 2.72
CA ILE A 47 -3.46 12.31 3.89
C ILE A 47 -2.15 12.91 3.41
N ASN A 48 -1.91 14.17 3.74
CA ASN A 48 -0.73 14.91 3.36
C ASN A 48 0.28 15.00 4.52
N PRO A 49 1.55 15.35 4.27
CA PRO A 49 2.49 15.60 5.34
C PRO A 49 1.94 16.60 6.36
N GLY A 50 2.07 16.28 7.65
CA GLY A 50 1.55 17.11 8.75
C GLY A 50 0.08 16.91 9.09
N SER A 51 -0.66 16.06 8.39
CA SER A 51 -2.05 15.74 8.73
C SER A 51 -2.15 15.11 10.10
N THR A 52 -3.22 15.45 10.84
CA THR A 52 -3.68 14.68 12.01
C THR A 52 -4.77 13.75 11.56
N VAL A 53 -4.64 12.46 11.81
CA VAL A 53 -5.47 11.42 11.21
C VAL A 53 -6.03 10.51 12.30
N ASP A 54 -7.33 10.27 12.27
CA ASP A 54 -7.96 9.16 12.98
C ASP A 54 -8.02 7.94 12.04
N TRP A 55 -7.07 7.04 12.18
CA TRP A 55 -6.94 5.87 11.30
C TRP A 55 -8.09 4.88 11.43
N TRP A 56 -8.75 4.83 12.58
CA TRP A 56 -9.91 3.96 12.80
C TRP A 56 -11.19 4.46 12.12
N ALA A 57 -11.19 5.70 11.62
CA ALA A 57 -12.28 6.24 10.82
C ALA A 57 -12.26 5.77 9.36
N PHE A 58 -11.26 4.99 8.93
CA PHE A 58 -11.09 4.51 7.56
C PHE A 58 -11.31 3.00 7.45
N ASP A 59 -11.87 2.58 6.32
CA ASP A 59 -12.03 1.18 5.96
C ASP A 59 -10.85 0.67 5.12
N ILE A 60 -10.28 1.56 4.29
CA ILE A 60 -9.17 1.24 3.40
C ILE A 60 -8.10 2.33 3.48
N ALA A 61 -6.85 1.93 3.58
CA ALA A 61 -5.68 2.77 3.36
C ALA A 61 -5.04 2.42 2.01
N PHE A 62 -4.81 3.42 1.17
CA PHE A 62 -4.09 3.27 -0.09
C PHE A 62 -2.78 4.06 -0.05
N PHE A 63 -1.67 3.37 -0.28
CA PHE A 63 -0.34 3.95 -0.32
C PHE A 63 0.31 3.65 -1.67
N GLY A 64 0.49 4.67 -2.49
CA GLY A 64 1.02 4.55 -3.85
C GLY A 64 2.52 4.36 -3.93
N GLY A 65 3.04 4.29 -5.16
CA GLY A 65 4.47 4.19 -5.44
C GLY A 65 5.16 5.54 -5.54
N GLY A 66 6.44 5.57 -5.18
CA GLY A 66 7.31 6.75 -5.27
C GLY A 66 8.74 6.36 -5.57
N GLN A 67 9.50 7.28 -6.17
CA GLN A 67 10.95 7.16 -6.27
C GLN A 67 11.59 7.36 -4.89
N ASP A 68 12.86 6.95 -4.74
CA ASP A 68 13.59 7.06 -3.48
C ASP A 68 13.55 8.49 -2.91
N SER A 69 13.65 9.52 -3.77
CA SER A 69 13.52 10.92 -3.36
C SER A 69 12.13 11.28 -2.84
N GLY A 70 11.07 10.76 -3.44
CA GLY A 70 9.70 10.97 -2.98
C GLY A 70 9.45 10.27 -1.64
N GLN A 71 9.98 9.05 -1.48
CA GLN A 71 9.93 8.31 -0.22
C GLN A 71 10.68 9.06 0.88
N ALA A 72 11.89 9.56 0.61
CA ALA A 72 12.68 10.31 1.58
C ALA A 72 11.96 11.58 2.08
N LEU A 73 11.21 12.28 1.19
CA LEU A 73 10.45 13.48 1.57
C LEU A 73 9.33 13.20 2.59
N ILE A 74 8.76 12.01 2.58
CA ILE A 74 7.63 11.67 3.45
C ILE A 74 8.02 10.72 4.59
N ALA A 75 9.23 10.12 4.51
CA ALA A 75 9.63 9.08 5.46
C ALA A 75 9.58 9.56 6.91
N ASP A 76 10.09 10.76 7.19
CA ASP A 76 10.07 11.31 8.54
C ASP A 76 8.64 11.53 9.05
N ASP A 77 7.76 12.13 8.24
CA ASP A 77 6.37 12.34 8.61
C ASP A 77 5.64 11.01 8.79
N PHE A 78 5.80 10.08 7.83
CA PHE A 78 5.14 8.80 7.88
C PHE A 78 5.64 7.94 9.04
N VAL A 79 6.95 7.79 9.22
CA VAL A 79 7.52 6.91 10.24
C VAL A 79 7.39 7.50 11.63
N GLN A 80 7.72 8.78 11.82
CA GLN A 80 7.80 9.39 13.14
C GLN A 80 6.44 9.88 13.67
N ARG A 81 5.56 10.33 12.77
CA ARG A 81 4.28 10.90 13.19
C ARG A 81 3.11 9.96 13.04
N GLN A 82 3.05 9.19 11.94
CA GLN A 82 1.90 8.35 11.61
C GLN A 82 2.15 6.87 11.94
N GLY A 83 3.41 6.43 11.94
CA GLY A 83 3.79 5.03 11.86
C GLY A 83 3.22 4.15 12.97
N ALA A 84 3.23 4.62 14.21
CA ALA A 84 2.71 3.85 15.34
C ALA A 84 1.20 3.61 15.22
N GLU A 85 0.44 4.67 14.85
CA GLU A 85 -1.01 4.59 14.73
C GLU A 85 -1.44 3.80 13.49
N VAL A 86 -0.78 4.02 12.34
CA VAL A 86 -1.02 3.23 11.12
C VAL A 86 -0.78 1.76 11.37
N ARG A 87 0.34 1.41 12.00
CA ARG A 87 0.64 0.02 12.34
C ARG A 87 -0.43 -0.58 13.26
N ALA A 88 -0.87 0.15 14.29
CA ALA A 88 -1.91 -0.30 15.20
C ALA A 88 -3.25 -0.49 14.46
N ALA A 89 -3.64 0.44 13.60
CA ALA A 89 -4.86 0.35 12.80
C ALA A 89 -4.83 -0.85 11.82
N ILE A 90 -3.68 -1.12 11.19
CA ILE A 90 -3.51 -2.31 10.32
C ILE A 90 -3.66 -3.60 11.14
N GLN A 91 -3.08 -3.66 12.34
CA GLN A 91 -3.22 -4.80 13.24
C GLN A 91 -4.67 -4.99 13.72
N ASP A 92 -5.44 -3.91 13.82
CA ASP A 92 -6.86 -3.90 14.19
C ASP A 92 -7.80 -4.13 13.00
N GLY A 93 -7.27 -4.31 11.79
CA GLY A 93 -8.03 -4.73 10.62
C GLY A 93 -8.21 -3.68 9.51
N LEU A 94 -7.51 -2.53 9.56
CA LEU A 94 -7.51 -1.58 8.46
C LEU A 94 -6.97 -2.23 7.19
N VAL A 95 -7.84 -2.39 6.19
CA VAL A 95 -7.44 -2.97 4.90
C VAL A 95 -6.46 -2.03 4.21
N THR A 96 -5.26 -2.53 3.88
CA THR A 96 -4.22 -1.68 3.32
C THR A 96 -3.75 -2.21 1.97
N LEU A 97 -3.83 -1.36 0.94
CA LEU A 97 -3.26 -1.60 -0.37
C LEU A 97 -2.04 -0.70 -0.56
N ALA A 98 -0.87 -1.30 -0.57
CA ALA A 98 0.40 -0.58 -0.72
C ALA A 98 1.16 -1.03 -1.96
N ILE A 99 1.63 -0.07 -2.74
CA ILE A 99 2.28 -0.29 -4.03
C ILE A 99 3.72 0.23 -3.97
N CYS A 100 4.69 -0.58 -4.42
CA CYS A 100 6.08 -0.19 -4.63
C CYS A 100 6.69 0.49 -3.38
N GLY A 101 6.97 1.79 -3.42
CA GLY A 101 7.52 2.56 -2.29
C GLY A 101 6.63 2.57 -1.05
N GLY A 102 5.30 2.63 -1.23
CA GLY A 102 4.36 2.50 -0.11
C GLY A 102 4.49 1.16 0.60
N TYR A 103 4.65 0.08 -0.15
CA TYR A 103 4.92 -1.25 0.40
C TYR A 103 6.26 -1.31 1.16
N GLN A 104 7.31 -0.69 0.61
CA GLN A 104 8.63 -0.64 1.25
C GLN A 104 8.58 0.07 2.61
N LEU A 105 7.84 1.18 2.71
CA LEU A 105 7.68 1.93 3.95
C LEU A 105 6.79 1.25 5.01
N LEU A 106 5.94 0.29 4.61
CA LEU A 106 5.22 -0.57 5.55
C LEU A 106 6.11 -1.66 6.16
N GLY A 107 7.19 -2.03 5.48
CA GLY A 107 8.17 -3.02 5.97
C GLY A 107 9.06 -2.48 7.08
N ASN A 108 10.13 -3.21 7.38
CA ASN A 108 11.10 -2.85 8.41
C ASN A 108 12.04 -1.73 7.93
N TYR A 109 12.56 -1.86 6.71
CA TYR A 109 13.42 -0.85 6.08
C TYR A 109 13.58 -1.09 4.57
N PHE A 110 13.99 -0.05 3.86
CA PHE A 110 14.49 -0.11 2.49
C PHE A 110 15.94 0.39 2.44
N LEU A 111 16.87 -0.51 2.08
CA LEU A 111 18.25 -0.15 1.77
C LEU A 111 18.35 0.22 0.29
N THR A 112 18.61 1.49 -0.01
CA THR A 112 18.73 2.01 -1.37
C THR A 112 20.00 1.47 -2.06
N HIS A 113 20.08 1.58 -3.38
CA HIS A 113 21.28 1.20 -4.13
C HIS A 113 22.49 2.12 -3.81
N THR A 114 22.26 3.31 -3.27
CA THR A 114 23.30 4.25 -2.81
C THR A 114 23.84 3.91 -1.42
N GLY A 115 23.22 2.96 -0.72
CA GLY A 115 23.61 2.56 0.62
C GLY A 115 22.85 3.28 1.74
N ASP A 116 21.92 4.17 1.39
CA ASP A 116 21.08 4.86 2.37
C ASP A 116 19.99 3.92 2.87
N THR A 117 19.70 3.96 4.16
CA THR A 117 18.61 3.17 4.74
C THR A 117 17.44 4.07 5.06
N LEU A 118 16.31 3.81 4.40
CA LEU A 118 15.02 4.41 4.72
C LEU A 118 14.28 3.49 5.69
N PRO A 119 14.00 3.94 6.92
CA PRO A 119 13.23 3.14 7.86
C PRO A 119 11.77 3.00 7.41
N GLY A 120 11.17 1.86 7.70
CA GLY A 120 9.73 1.64 7.58
C GLY A 120 9.07 1.59 8.95
N ILE A 121 7.76 1.38 8.96
CA ILE A 121 6.98 1.32 10.21
C ILE A 121 6.89 -0.09 10.82
N GLY A 122 7.43 -1.12 10.15
CA GLY A 122 7.38 -2.50 10.63
C GLY A 122 5.97 -3.06 10.78
N ALA A 123 5.01 -2.63 9.94
CA ALA A 123 3.67 -3.19 9.93
C ALA A 123 3.63 -4.61 9.35
N ILE A 124 4.56 -4.91 8.46
CA ILE A 124 4.78 -6.24 7.89
C ILE A 124 6.26 -6.62 8.04
N ASP A 125 6.54 -7.90 8.31
CA ASP A 125 7.91 -8.38 8.50
C ASP A 125 8.59 -8.64 7.14
N VAL A 126 8.94 -7.55 6.47
CA VAL A 126 9.69 -7.56 5.21
C VAL A 126 10.75 -6.47 5.22
N HIS A 127 11.80 -6.65 4.42
CA HIS A 127 12.73 -5.57 4.09
C HIS A 127 13.11 -5.63 2.61
N THR A 128 13.46 -4.49 2.04
CA THR A 128 13.84 -4.40 0.63
C THR A 128 15.28 -3.92 0.51
N ILE A 129 16.03 -4.53 -0.40
CA ILE A 129 17.40 -4.13 -0.74
C ILE A 129 17.40 -3.71 -2.21
N GLY A 130 17.82 -2.47 -2.47
CA GLY A 130 18.05 -1.94 -3.82
C GLY A 130 19.16 -2.72 -4.51
N GLY A 131 18.95 -3.10 -5.76
CA GLY A 131 19.91 -3.83 -6.56
C GLY A 131 20.44 -3.01 -7.72
N ASP A 132 21.64 -3.32 -8.20
CA ASP A 132 22.28 -2.69 -9.35
C ASP A 132 21.65 -3.09 -10.69
N ARG A 133 20.94 -4.21 -10.69
CA ARG A 133 20.27 -4.77 -11.89
C ARG A 133 18.77 -4.67 -11.76
N ARG A 134 18.12 -4.06 -12.77
CA ARG A 134 16.68 -4.11 -12.88
C ARG A 134 16.20 -5.48 -13.34
N LEU A 135 15.13 -5.93 -12.73
CA LEU A 135 14.32 -7.06 -13.17
C LEU A 135 13.19 -6.50 -14.02
N ILE A 136 13.16 -6.89 -15.29
CA ILE A 136 12.15 -6.43 -16.27
C ILE A 136 11.67 -7.64 -17.03
N GLY A 137 10.38 -7.92 -16.96
CA GLY A 137 9.81 -9.05 -17.69
C GLY A 137 8.39 -9.41 -17.30
N ASN A 138 7.84 -10.35 -18.03
CA ASN A 138 6.56 -10.95 -17.67
C ASN A 138 6.78 -11.91 -16.50
N LEU A 139 5.86 -11.87 -15.56
CA LEU A 139 5.86 -12.72 -14.37
C LEU A 139 4.56 -13.48 -14.26
N ALA A 140 4.65 -14.77 -13.95
CA ALA A 140 3.52 -15.59 -13.57
C ALA A 140 3.75 -16.09 -12.14
N VAL A 141 2.81 -15.85 -11.26
CA VAL A 141 2.84 -16.33 -9.88
C VAL A 141 1.64 -17.20 -9.59
N GLU A 142 1.82 -18.21 -8.77
CA GLU A 142 0.73 -19.03 -8.26
C GLU A 142 0.41 -18.59 -6.83
N LEU A 143 -0.87 -18.36 -6.55
CA LEU A 143 -1.33 -17.98 -5.22
C LEU A 143 -1.51 -19.22 -4.34
N ASP A 144 -1.11 -19.11 -3.08
CA ASP A 144 -1.28 -20.18 -2.08
C ASP A 144 -2.72 -20.31 -1.59
N TRP A 145 -3.59 -19.31 -1.88
CA TRP A 145 -4.99 -19.31 -1.49
C TRP A 145 -5.90 -19.34 -2.73
N GLU A 146 -7.14 -19.76 -2.53
CA GLU A 146 -8.16 -19.76 -3.57
C GLU A 146 -8.80 -18.37 -3.68
N LEU A 147 -8.87 -17.83 -4.90
CA LEU A 147 -9.57 -16.56 -5.20
C LEU A 147 -11.10 -16.75 -5.27
N GLY A 148 -11.57 -18.00 -5.28
CA GLY A 148 -12.95 -18.39 -5.40
C GLY A 148 -13.11 -19.60 -6.32
N GLN A 149 -14.29 -20.24 -6.27
CA GLN A 149 -14.54 -21.45 -7.05
C GLN A 149 -14.42 -21.18 -8.56
N GLY A 150 -13.55 -21.92 -9.23
CA GLY A 150 -13.31 -21.81 -10.67
C GLY A 150 -12.45 -20.63 -11.11
N ILE A 151 -11.90 -19.84 -10.17
CA ILE A 151 -10.95 -18.77 -10.49
C ILE A 151 -9.54 -19.35 -10.50
N PRO A 152 -8.76 -19.17 -11.60
CA PRO A 152 -7.38 -19.64 -11.65
C PRO A 152 -6.54 -19.03 -10.53
N ARG A 153 -5.68 -19.82 -9.91
CA ARG A 153 -4.72 -19.37 -8.90
C ARG A 153 -3.52 -18.65 -9.52
N THR A 154 -3.31 -18.78 -10.83
CA THR A 154 -2.22 -18.13 -11.54
C THR A 154 -2.55 -16.67 -11.81
N VAL A 155 -1.69 -15.77 -11.36
CA VAL A 155 -1.74 -14.34 -11.66
C VAL A 155 -0.60 -13.99 -12.60
N ILE A 156 -0.93 -13.32 -13.70
CA ILE A 156 0.03 -12.85 -14.69
C ILE A 156 0.25 -11.37 -14.48
N GLY A 157 1.52 -10.95 -14.45
CA GLY A 157 1.91 -9.57 -14.27
C GLY A 157 3.18 -9.23 -15.05
N PHE A 158 3.63 -8.00 -14.85
CA PHE A 158 4.87 -7.49 -15.42
C PHE A 158 5.70 -6.88 -14.29
N GLU A 159 6.95 -7.28 -14.15
CA GLU A 159 7.88 -6.68 -13.20
C GLU A 159 8.79 -5.66 -13.89
N ASN A 160 9.08 -4.55 -13.20
CA ASN A 160 10.06 -3.56 -13.60
C ASN A 160 10.60 -2.84 -12.37
N HIS A 161 11.52 -3.49 -11.65
CA HIS A 161 12.08 -2.98 -10.41
C HIS A 161 13.54 -3.42 -10.22
N SER A 162 14.27 -2.75 -9.33
CA SER A 162 15.62 -3.16 -8.89
C SER A 162 15.64 -3.68 -7.45
N GLY A 163 14.69 -3.24 -6.63
CA GLY A 163 14.59 -3.70 -5.25
C GLY A 163 14.23 -5.17 -5.15
N ARG A 164 14.87 -5.88 -4.23
CA ARG A 164 14.55 -7.26 -3.86
C ARG A 164 14.01 -7.26 -2.44
N THR A 165 12.80 -7.78 -2.28
CA THR A 165 12.16 -7.88 -0.98
C THR A 165 12.37 -9.26 -0.39
N TYR A 166 12.78 -9.27 0.86
CA TYR A 166 12.97 -10.45 1.68
C TYR A 166 11.88 -10.50 2.73
N VAL A 167 11.25 -11.65 2.83
CA VAL A 167 10.13 -11.91 3.74
C VAL A 167 10.66 -12.55 5.01
N GLY A 168 10.40 -11.94 6.13
CA GLY A 168 10.76 -12.48 7.45
C GLY A 168 9.82 -13.59 7.91
N SER A 169 10.17 -14.26 8.98
CA SER A 169 9.40 -15.37 9.53
C SER A 169 8.07 -14.95 10.15
N GLY A 170 7.92 -13.69 10.50
CA GLY A 170 6.69 -13.12 11.08
C GLY A 170 5.67 -12.67 10.03
N ALA A 171 6.04 -12.62 8.74
CA ALA A 171 5.10 -12.28 7.69
C ALA A 171 4.25 -13.50 7.33
N GLN A 172 2.93 -13.31 7.32
CA GLN A 172 2.03 -14.30 6.71
C GLN A 172 2.08 -14.13 5.20
N ARG A 173 2.22 -15.25 4.50
CA ARG A 173 2.20 -15.34 3.04
C ARG A 173 0.82 -15.64 2.55
#